data_8f3dfdf18877f5ec0d926e21ee098c6b
#
_entry.id   8f3dfdf18877f5ec0d926e21ee098c6b
#
_cell.length_a   1.000
_cell.length_b   1.000
_cell.length_c   1.000
_cell.angle_alpha   90.00
_cell.angle_beta   90.00
_cell.angle_gamma   90.00
#
_symmetry.space_group_name_H-M   'P 1'
#
loop_
_entity.id
_entity.type
_entity.pdbx_description
1 polymer ?
#
loop_
_entity_poly.entity_id
_entity_poly.type
_entity_poly.pdbx_seq_one_letter_code
_entity_poly.pdbx_strand_id
1 'polypeptide(L)'
;MKNTILDKSKLVNSVFTKVYKKYDLMNDIMSLGIHRLWKEKFVEWMNPHPESKLIDVASGTGDIAKLLSKRNNNSNEIICVEPNTGMFEEGKTNLKTYQNIKWVKAQAEKLPLNDNIFDFYTISYGIRNVTDINKSLSEAFRVLKPGGRFMCLEFSKIDNE
;
A
#
# COMPACT_ATOMS: atom_id res chain seq x y z
N MET A 1 -26.49 -7.30 -6.98
CA MET A 1 -25.15 -6.75 -7.08
C MET A 1 -24.64 -6.05 -5.79
N LYS A 2 -25.41 -5.25 -5.06
CA LYS A 2 -24.95 -4.60 -3.80
C LYS A 2 -24.58 -5.58 -2.67
N ASN A 3 -25.26 -6.70 -2.53
CA ASN A 3 -24.97 -7.69 -1.45
C ASN A 3 -23.63 -8.42 -1.65
N THR A 4 -23.23 -8.71 -2.88
CA THR A 4 -21.97 -9.42 -3.19
C THR A 4 -20.73 -8.58 -2.88
N ILE A 5 -20.81 -7.26 -3.02
CA ILE A 5 -19.71 -6.32 -2.74
C ILE A 5 -19.49 -6.17 -1.23
N LEU A 6 -20.57 -6.04 -0.47
CA LEU A 6 -20.53 -5.98 1.00
C LEU A 6 -20.00 -7.28 1.63
N ASP A 7 -20.29 -8.43 1.03
CA ASP A 7 -19.78 -9.72 1.49
C ASP A 7 -18.29 -9.88 1.23
N LYS A 8 -17.78 -9.44 0.07
CA LYS A 8 -16.34 -9.48 -0.25
C LYS A 8 -15.52 -8.63 0.73
N SER A 9 -15.95 -7.40 1.01
CA SER A 9 -15.28 -6.51 1.95
C SER A 9 -15.25 -7.07 3.38
N LYS A 10 -16.36 -7.62 3.85
CA LYS A 10 -16.45 -8.26 5.17
C LYS A 10 -15.58 -9.51 5.26
N LEU A 11 -15.57 -10.34 4.22
CA LEU A 11 -14.76 -11.56 4.15
C LEU A 11 -13.27 -11.22 4.15
N VAL A 12 -12.84 -10.29 3.30
CA VAL A 12 -11.45 -9.82 3.24
C VAL A 12 -11.03 -9.27 4.61
N ASN A 13 -11.79 -8.37 5.21
CA ASN A 13 -11.47 -7.84 6.54
C ASN A 13 -11.43 -8.93 7.63
N SER A 14 -12.33 -9.90 7.61
CA SER A 14 -12.35 -10.98 8.60
C SER A 14 -11.15 -11.91 8.49
N VAL A 15 -10.72 -12.22 7.26
CA VAL A 15 -9.52 -13.03 7.01
C VAL A 15 -8.27 -12.27 7.45
N PHE A 16 -8.12 -11.01 7.07
CA PHE A 16 -6.96 -10.20 7.48
C PHE A 16 -6.90 -9.99 8.98
N THR A 17 -8.04 -9.78 9.65
CA THR A 17 -8.08 -9.65 11.13
C THR A 17 -7.60 -10.92 11.85
N LYS A 18 -7.80 -12.10 11.26
CA LYS A 18 -7.37 -13.38 11.85
C LYS A 18 -5.92 -13.73 11.57
N VAL A 19 -5.39 -13.29 10.42
CA VAL A 19 -4.07 -13.73 9.93
C VAL A 19 -3.02 -12.63 9.84
N TYR A 20 -3.35 -11.38 10.16
CA TYR A 20 -2.41 -10.26 10.00
C TYR A 20 -1.07 -10.49 10.71
N LYS A 21 -1.07 -11.11 11.89
CA LYS A 21 0.16 -11.48 12.62
C LYS A 21 1.04 -12.52 11.92
N LYS A 22 0.45 -13.26 10.97
CA LYS A 22 1.13 -14.29 10.17
C LYS A 22 1.23 -13.90 8.69
N TYR A 23 0.81 -12.67 8.34
CA TYR A 23 0.74 -12.24 6.94
C TYR A 23 2.13 -12.23 6.29
N ASP A 24 3.12 -11.69 6.96
CA ASP A 24 4.50 -11.70 6.48
C ASP A 24 5.06 -13.12 6.38
N LEU A 25 4.78 -13.95 7.38
CA LEU A 25 5.16 -15.37 7.34
C LEU A 25 4.47 -16.11 6.19
N MET A 26 3.21 -15.81 5.90
CA MET A 26 2.47 -16.43 4.79
C MET A 26 3.02 -15.97 3.44
N ASN A 27 3.36 -14.69 3.30
CA ASN A 27 4.04 -14.18 2.12
C ASN A 27 5.45 -14.76 1.98
N ASP A 28 6.20 -14.92 3.07
CA ASP A 28 7.50 -15.58 3.09
C ASP A 28 7.38 -17.04 2.59
N ILE A 29 6.40 -17.78 3.09
CA ILE A 29 6.17 -19.17 2.67
C ILE A 29 5.74 -19.25 1.20
N MET A 30 4.79 -18.41 0.77
CA MET A 30 4.28 -18.43 -0.61
C MET A 30 5.29 -17.98 -1.65
N SER A 31 6.23 -17.14 -1.30
CA SER A 31 7.23 -16.57 -2.20
C SER A 31 8.65 -17.04 -1.90
N LEU A 32 8.84 -17.97 -0.94
CA LEU A 32 10.17 -18.36 -0.45
C LEU A 32 11.06 -17.17 -0.07
N GLY A 33 10.43 -16.10 0.48
CA GLY A 33 11.11 -14.87 0.86
C GLY A 33 11.43 -13.90 -0.28
N ILE A 34 11.20 -14.29 -1.54
CA ILE A 34 11.52 -13.47 -2.73
C ILE A 34 10.72 -12.16 -2.75
N HIS A 35 9.52 -12.11 -2.17
CA HIS A 35 8.70 -10.89 -2.11
C HIS A 35 9.43 -9.71 -1.45
N ARG A 36 10.38 -9.96 -0.55
CA ARG A 36 11.20 -8.91 0.08
C ARG A 36 12.14 -8.27 -0.93
N LEU A 37 12.79 -9.08 -1.75
CA LEU A 37 13.63 -8.60 -2.84
C LEU A 37 12.82 -7.81 -3.87
N TRP A 38 11.60 -8.25 -4.18
CA TRP A 38 10.72 -7.52 -5.09
C TRP A 38 10.29 -6.18 -4.52
N LYS A 39 10.00 -6.07 -3.22
CA LYS A 39 9.72 -4.78 -2.56
C LYS A 39 10.94 -3.85 -2.61
N GLU A 40 12.15 -4.36 -2.40
CA GLU A 40 13.38 -3.58 -2.51
C GLU A 40 13.59 -3.06 -3.94
N LYS A 41 13.44 -3.94 -4.95
CA LYS A 41 13.54 -3.56 -6.38
C LYS A 41 12.44 -2.58 -6.79
N PHE A 42 11.25 -2.75 -6.29
CA PHE A 42 10.12 -1.83 -6.51
C PHE A 42 10.44 -0.41 -6.01
N VAL A 43 10.98 -0.29 -4.81
CA VAL A 43 11.42 0.99 -4.23
C VAL A 43 12.64 1.55 -4.98
N GLU A 44 13.55 0.69 -5.42
CA GLU A 44 14.69 1.09 -6.25
C GLU A 44 14.25 1.70 -7.58
N TRP A 45 13.30 1.08 -8.29
CA TRP A 45 12.75 1.59 -9.54
C TRP A 45 11.97 2.89 -9.38
N MET A 46 11.29 3.05 -8.25
CA MET A 46 10.60 4.28 -7.95
C MET A 46 11.55 5.47 -7.90
N ASN A 47 12.70 5.30 -7.23
CA ASN A 47 13.75 6.28 -7.08
C ASN A 47 13.23 7.72 -6.89
N PRO A 48 12.42 7.98 -5.83
CA PRO A 48 11.83 9.29 -5.62
C PRO A 48 12.89 10.32 -5.28
N HIS A 49 12.72 11.54 -5.81
CA HIS A 49 13.56 12.68 -5.40
C HIS A 49 13.39 12.95 -3.91
N PRO A 50 14.40 13.48 -3.22
CA PRO A 50 14.23 14.09 -1.90
C PRO A 50 13.05 15.07 -1.93
N GLU A 51 12.28 15.13 -0.82
CA GLU A 51 11.10 16.00 -0.66
C GLU A 51 9.86 15.58 -1.48
N SER A 52 9.92 14.54 -2.32
CA SER A 52 8.72 13.99 -2.96
C SER A 52 7.69 13.58 -1.91
N LYS A 53 6.42 13.84 -2.19
CA LYS A 53 5.29 13.36 -1.38
C LYS A 53 4.78 12.04 -1.92
N LEU A 54 4.74 11.05 -1.06
CA LEU A 54 4.36 9.69 -1.42
C LEU A 54 3.12 9.24 -0.64
N ILE A 55 2.29 8.45 -1.31
CA ILE A 55 1.20 7.73 -0.66
C ILE A 55 1.37 6.23 -0.92
N ASP A 56 1.31 5.44 0.15
CA ASP A 56 1.34 3.98 0.10
C ASP A 56 -0.03 3.46 0.55
N VAL A 57 -0.78 2.85 -0.36
CA VAL A 57 -2.17 2.43 -0.15
C VAL A 57 -2.26 0.92 -0.02
N ALA A 58 -3.12 0.45 0.87
CA ALA A 58 -3.13 -0.91 1.39
C ALA A 58 -1.74 -1.26 1.96
N SER A 59 -1.19 -0.32 2.75
CA SER A 59 0.20 -0.38 3.24
C SER A 59 0.47 -1.50 4.23
N GLY A 60 -0.57 -2.17 4.73
CA GLY A 60 -0.42 -3.23 5.72
C GLY A 60 0.31 -2.73 6.97
N THR A 61 1.43 -3.34 7.30
CA THR A 61 2.30 -2.93 8.42
C THR A 61 3.36 -1.88 8.04
N GLY A 62 3.35 -1.40 6.78
CA GLY A 62 4.16 -0.27 6.32
C GLY A 62 5.54 -0.62 5.76
N ASP A 63 5.72 -1.80 5.20
CA ASP A 63 7.02 -2.27 4.68
C ASP A 63 7.57 -1.35 3.58
N ILE A 64 6.73 -0.96 2.61
CA ILE A 64 7.14 -0.07 1.52
C ILE A 64 7.54 1.30 2.06
N ALA A 65 6.73 1.88 2.95
CA ALA A 65 7.03 3.15 3.59
C ALA A 65 8.35 3.11 4.36
N LYS A 66 8.62 2.01 5.08
CA LYS A 66 9.88 1.79 5.79
C LYS A 66 11.09 1.74 4.85
N LEU A 67 10.97 1.00 3.75
CA LEU A 67 12.04 0.89 2.74
C LEU A 67 12.33 2.24 2.10
N LEU A 68 11.29 2.99 1.71
CA LEU A 68 11.39 4.34 1.16
C LEU A 68 12.06 5.31 2.12
N SER A 69 11.61 5.31 3.38
CA SER A 69 12.14 6.19 4.42
C SER A 69 13.64 5.94 4.66
N LYS A 70 14.04 4.66 4.75
CA LYS A 70 15.46 4.29 4.90
C LYS A 70 16.30 4.69 3.70
N ARG A 71 15.80 4.45 2.48
CA ARG A 71 16.53 4.73 1.24
C ARG A 71 16.83 6.23 1.08
N ASN A 72 15.90 7.08 1.46
CA ASN A 72 15.99 8.53 1.26
C ASN A 72 16.30 9.31 2.56
N ASN A 73 16.86 8.64 3.57
CA ASN A 73 17.22 9.26 4.84
C ASN A 73 16.08 10.09 5.46
N ASN A 74 14.85 9.58 5.37
CA ASN A 74 13.61 10.22 5.87
C ASN A 74 13.28 11.57 5.21
N SER A 75 13.81 11.88 4.03
CA SER A 75 13.58 13.17 3.36
C SER A 75 12.20 13.29 2.69
N ASN A 76 11.51 12.16 2.46
CA ASN A 76 10.20 12.14 1.83
C ASN A 76 9.08 12.18 2.88
N GLU A 77 8.00 12.92 2.61
CA GLU A 77 6.75 12.78 3.35
C GLU A 77 5.97 11.58 2.79
N ILE A 78 5.63 10.63 3.66
CA ILE A 78 4.95 9.39 3.28
C ILE A 78 3.63 9.27 4.04
N ILE A 79 2.52 9.08 3.33
CA ILE A 79 1.23 8.76 3.91
C ILE A 79 0.91 7.30 3.67
N CYS A 80 0.82 6.52 4.75
CA CYS A 80 0.34 5.14 4.73
C CYS A 80 -1.17 5.12 4.89
N VAL A 81 -1.87 4.43 3.99
CA VAL A 81 -3.32 4.24 4.05
C VAL A 81 -3.62 2.76 4.24
N GLU A 82 -4.32 2.41 5.33
CA GLU A 82 -4.66 1.02 5.66
C GLU A 82 -6.06 0.94 6.28
N PRO A 83 -7.00 0.17 5.69
CA PRO A 83 -8.35 0.01 6.22
C PRO A 83 -8.44 -0.95 7.41
N ASN A 84 -7.56 -1.95 7.50
CA ASN A 84 -7.59 -2.95 8.56
C ASN A 84 -7.01 -2.38 9.85
N THR A 85 -7.82 -2.38 10.92
CA THR A 85 -7.43 -1.80 12.22
C THR A 85 -6.18 -2.46 12.81
N GLY A 86 -6.07 -3.78 12.72
CA GLY A 86 -4.93 -4.51 13.28
C GLY A 86 -3.62 -4.16 12.61
N MET A 87 -3.59 -4.19 11.25
CA MET A 87 -2.41 -3.80 10.47
C MET A 87 -2.05 -2.32 10.65
N PHE A 88 -3.05 -1.45 10.66
CA PHE A 88 -2.88 -0.02 10.90
C PHE A 88 -2.19 0.28 12.24
N GLU A 89 -2.68 -0.29 13.35
CA GLU A 89 -2.11 -0.06 14.68
C GLU A 89 -0.72 -0.70 14.84
N GLU A 90 -0.52 -1.88 14.26
CA GLU A 90 0.78 -2.53 14.22
C GLU A 90 1.80 -1.71 13.42
N GLY A 91 1.42 -1.24 12.23
CA GLY A 91 2.27 -0.40 11.39
C GLY A 91 2.66 0.91 12.08
N LYS A 92 1.70 1.60 12.72
CA LYS A 92 1.97 2.80 13.54
C LYS A 92 2.98 2.51 14.66
N THR A 93 2.81 1.37 15.32
CA THR A 93 3.71 0.96 16.41
C THR A 93 5.11 0.68 15.90
N ASN A 94 5.23 -0.10 14.81
CA ASN A 94 6.50 -0.50 14.23
C ASN A 94 7.29 0.67 13.62
N LEU A 95 6.58 1.68 13.11
CA LEU A 95 7.17 2.83 12.44
C LEU A 95 7.09 4.14 13.25
N LYS A 96 6.83 4.07 14.55
CA LYS A 96 6.70 5.24 15.44
C LYS A 96 7.91 6.16 15.47
N THR A 97 9.10 5.66 15.16
CA THR A 97 10.35 6.43 15.12
C THR A 97 10.54 7.21 13.82
N TYR A 98 9.77 6.91 12.78
CA TYR A 98 9.85 7.58 11.48
C TYR A 98 8.90 8.79 11.47
N GLN A 99 9.43 9.99 11.75
CA GLN A 99 8.64 11.24 11.84
C GLN A 99 8.04 11.69 10.49
N ASN A 100 8.59 11.20 9.40
CA ASN A 100 8.17 11.48 8.03
C ASN A 100 7.02 10.58 7.53
N ILE A 101 6.59 9.57 8.32
CA ILE A 101 5.51 8.64 8.00
C ILE A 101 4.26 9.01 8.79
N LYS A 102 3.17 9.26 8.07
CA LYS A 102 1.85 9.52 8.64
C LYS A 102 0.88 8.40 8.27
N TRP A 103 -0.11 8.16 9.11
CA TRP A 103 -1.07 7.08 8.92
C TRP A 103 -2.50 7.61 8.78
N VAL A 104 -3.21 7.11 7.79
CA VAL A 104 -4.62 7.41 7.51
C VAL A 104 -5.41 6.10 7.42
N LYS A 105 -6.46 5.98 8.21
CA LYS A 105 -7.34 4.82 8.17
C LYS A 105 -8.45 5.05 7.14
N ALA A 106 -8.28 4.47 5.95
CA ALA A 106 -9.23 4.62 4.85
C ALA A 106 -9.15 3.43 3.88
N GLN A 107 -10.16 3.31 3.01
CA GLN A 107 -10.16 2.38 1.88
C GLN A 107 -9.56 3.07 0.66
N ALA A 108 -8.96 2.28 -0.25
CA ALA A 108 -8.38 2.78 -1.49
C ALA A 108 -9.40 3.44 -2.41
N GLU A 109 -10.67 3.06 -2.30
CA GLU A 109 -11.80 3.57 -3.07
C GLU A 109 -12.34 4.92 -2.61
N LYS A 110 -11.86 5.41 -1.45
CA LYS A 110 -12.27 6.71 -0.90
C LYS A 110 -11.20 7.25 0.03
N LEU A 111 -10.30 8.04 -0.52
CA LEU A 111 -9.18 8.63 0.21
C LEU A 111 -9.60 10.00 0.78
N PRO A 112 -9.51 10.23 2.10
CA PRO A 112 -9.81 11.53 2.72
C PRO A 112 -8.63 12.49 2.55
N LEU A 113 -8.18 12.67 1.32
CA LEU A 113 -7.00 13.43 0.94
C LEU A 113 -7.34 14.34 -0.25
N ASN A 114 -6.66 15.48 -0.36
CA ASN A 114 -6.88 16.44 -1.43
C ASN A 114 -6.36 15.93 -2.78
N ASP A 115 -6.84 16.54 -3.85
CA ASP A 115 -6.43 16.27 -5.22
C ASP A 115 -5.01 16.78 -5.48
N ASN A 116 -4.29 16.11 -6.38
CA ASN A 116 -3.02 16.59 -6.96
C ASN A 116 -1.91 16.92 -5.94
N ILE A 117 -1.76 16.10 -4.90
CA ILE A 117 -0.76 16.37 -3.84
C ILE A 117 0.42 15.40 -3.83
N PHE A 118 0.30 14.21 -4.45
CA PHE A 118 1.36 13.20 -4.39
C PHE A 118 2.14 13.10 -5.70
N ASP A 119 3.44 12.93 -5.56
CA ASP A 119 4.35 12.67 -6.67
C ASP A 119 4.35 11.16 -7.03
N PHE A 120 4.11 10.30 -6.02
CA PHE A 120 4.05 8.85 -6.19
C PHE A 120 2.89 8.26 -5.39
N TYR A 121 2.20 7.31 -6.03
CA TYR A 121 1.22 6.44 -5.41
C TYR A 121 1.70 5.00 -5.53
N THR A 122 1.79 4.29 -4.41
CA THR A 122 2.15 2.88 -4.38
C THR A 122 1.01 2.02 -3.87
N ILE A 123 0.88 0.83 -4.44
CA ILE A 123 0.06 -0.25 -3.91
C ILE A 123 0.81 -1.57 -4.13
N SER A 124 1.16 -2.27 -3.04
CA SER A 124 1.96 -3.48 -3.08
C SER A 124 1.16 -4.65 -2.51
N TYR A 125 0.88 -5.65 -3.37
CA TYR A 125 0.08 -6.85 -3.04
C TYR A 125 -1.31 -6.55 -2.48
N GLY A 126 -1.83 -5.36 -2.75
CA GLY A 126 -3.09 -4.85 -2.23
C GLY A 126 -4.21 -4.74 -3.25
N ILE A 127 -3.89 -4.50 -4.53
CA ILE A 127 -4.89 -4.17 -5.56
C ILE A 127 -5.93 -5.29 -5.77
N ARG A 128 -5.55 -6.55 -5.60
CA ARG A 128 -6.47 -7.70 -5.70
C ARG A 128 -7.50 -7.75 -4.57
N ASN A 129 -7.24 -7.07 -3.45
CA ASN A 129 -8.06 -7.10 -2.25
C ASN A 129 -9.05 -5.92 -2.18
N VAL A 130 -8.88 -4.89 -3.02
CA VAL A 130 -9.83 -3.77 -3.08
C VAL A 130 -11.20 -4.24 -3.56
N THR A 131 -12.23 -3.56 -3.10
CA THR A 131 -13.62 -3.95 -3.43
C THR A 131 -13.98 -3.54 -4.85
N ASP A 132 -13.51 -2.36 -5.29
CA ASP A 132 -13.76 -1.77 -6.60
C ASP A 132 -12.46 -1.17 -7.15
N ILE A 133 -11.83 -1.92 -8.07
CA ILE A 133 -10.55 -1.53 -8.66
C ILE A 133 -10.67 -0.20 -9.42
N ASN A 134 -11.78 0.02 -10.15
CA ASN A 134 -11.97 1.23 -10.94
C ASN A 134 -12.05 2.47 -10.04
N LYS A 135 -12.76 2.39 -8.92
CA LYS A 135 -12.79 3.48 -7.94
C LYS A 135 -11.43 3.71 -7.30
N SER A 136 -10.71 2.65 -6.95
CA SER A 136 -9.35 2.77 -6.41
C SER A 136 -8.40 3.46 -7.38
N LEU A 137 -8.46 3.11 -8.67
CA LEU A 137 -7.66 3.76 -9.71
C LEU A 137 -8.08 5.21 -9.94
N SER A 138 -9.40 5.52 -9.87
CA SER A 138 -9.90 6.89 -9.95
C SER A 138 -9.40 7.75 -8.78
N GLU A 139 -9.38 7.21 -7.57
CA GLU A 139 -8.82 7.90 -6.40
C GLU A 139 -7.30 8.08 -6.51
N ALA A 140 -6.59 7.04 -7.00
CA ALA A 140 -5.16 7.16 -7.26
C ALA A 140 -4.85 8.27 -8.26
N PHE A 141 -5.61 8.33 -9.36
CA PHE A 141 -5.48 9.40 -10.36
C PHE A 141 -5.78 10.78 -9.76
N ARG A 142 -6.83 10.89 -8.94
CA ARG A 142 -7.25 12.15 -8.32
C ARG A 142 -6.18 12.74 -7.39
N VAL A 143 -5.57 11.90 -6.55
CA VAL A 143 -4.62 12.38 -5.54
C VAL A 143 -3.21 12.60 -6.10
N LEU A 144 -2.88 11.98 -7.24
CA LEU A 144 -1.61 12.19 -7.94
C LEU A 144 -1.56 13.56 -8.61
N LYS A 145 -0.42 14.22 -8.54
CA LYS A 145 -0.13 15.42 -9.33
C LYS A 145 -0.09 15.08 -10.82
N PRO A 146 -0.35 16.05 -11.72
CA PRO A 146 0.00 15.91 -13.12
C PRO A 146 1.48 15.49 -13.27
N GLY A 147 1.73 14.39 -14.00
CA GLY A 147 3.07 13.78 -14.09
C GLY A 147 3.49 12.91 -12.92
N GLY A 148 2.67 12.79 -11.90
CA GLY A 148 2.87 11.83 -10.80
C GLY A 148 2.80 10.39 -11.27
N ARG A 149 3.45 9.48 -10.56
CA ARG A 149 3.57 8.07 -10.94
C ARG A 149 2.74 7.14 -10.08
N PHE A 150 1.90 6.32 -10.71
CA PHE A 150 1.23 5.18 -10.09
C PHE A 150 2.12 3.94 -10.23
N MET A 151 2.40 3.28 -9.11
CA MET A 151 3.26 2.10 -9.04
C MET A 151 2.51 0.96 -8.33
N CYS A 152 2.35 -0.16 -9.03
CA CYS A 152 1.68 -1.34 -8.52
C CYS A 152 2.64 -2.53 -8.52
N LEU A 153 2.79 -3.19 -7.37
CA LEU A 153 3.49 -4.47 -7.26
C LEU A 153 2.47 -5.55 -6.94
N GLU A 154 2.26 -6.48 -7.88
CA GLU A 154 1.25 -7.53 -7.73
C GLU A 154 1.65 -8.82 -8.47
N PHE A 155 1.14 -9.95 -7.98
CA PHE A 155 1.25 -11.21 -8.69
C PHE A 155 0.34 -11.19 -9.93
N SER A 156 0.90 -11.52 -11.07
CA SER A 156 0.15 -11.70 -12.32
C SER A 156 0.18 -13.16 -12.76
N LYS A 157 -0.85 -13.58 -13.49
CA LYS A 157 -0.78 -14.83 -14.25
C LYS A 157 0.18 -14.62 -15.40
N ILE A 158 1.04 -15.61 -15.63
CA ILE A 158 1.82 -15.69 -16.85
C ILE A 158 0.91 -16.38 -17.85
N ASP A 159 0.40 -15.63 -18.82
CA ASP A 159 -0.24 -16.23 -19.99
C ASP A 159 0.89 -16.80 -20.84
N ASN A 160 1.00 -18.13 -20.91
CA ASN A 160 1.87 -18.79 -21.87
C ASN A 160 1.22 -18.60 -23.24
N GLU A 161 1.81 -17.73 -24.08
CA GLU A 161 1.55 -17.72 -25.52
C GLU A 161 2.04 -19.00 -26.17
#